data_7e2b1fc19ca54f5927ca11e08f1cee70
#
_entry.id   7e2b1fc19ca54f5927ca11e08f1cee70
#
_cell.length_a   1.000
_cell.length_b   1.000
_cell.length_c   1.000
_cell.angle_alpha   90.00
_cell.angle_beta   90.00
_cell.angle_gamma   90.00
#
_symmetry.space_group_name_H-M   'P 1'
#
loop_
_entity.id
_entity.type
_entity.pdbx_description
1 polymer ?
#
loop_
_entity_poly.entity_id
_entity_poly.type
_entity_poly.pdbx_seq_one_letter_code
_entity_poly.pdbx_strand_id
1 'polypeptide(L)'
;MIKMELEFKHSALKQLKYYKKKNPIVYKMIRAKLEEIIENPQDIRYEIVKKYPKYKRARKGNYRICFRVEDNCIYIGRIEDRSKAYN
;
A
#
# COMPACT_ATOMS: atom_id res chain seq x y z
N MET A 1 -5.94 -22.89 -3.30
CA MET A 1 -6.06 -21.43 -3.20
C MET A 1 -4.82 -20.77 -3.77
N ILE A 2 -4.99 -19.91 -4.77
CA ILE A 2 -3.84 -19.23 -5.36
C ILE A 2 -3.47 -18.04 -4.48
N LYS A 3 -2.25 -18.06 -3.97
CA LYS A 3 -1.74 -16.96 -3.16
C LYS A 3 -1.25 -15.87 -4.08
N MET A 4 -1.70 -14.64 -3.86
CA MET A 4 -1.25 -13.51 -4.65
C MET A 4 0.18 -13.12 -4.30
N GLU A 5 0.94 -12.77 -5.32
CA GLU A 5 2.30 -12.27 -5.13
C GLU A 5 2.24 -10.78 -4.83
N LEU A 6 3.28 -10.28 -4.17
CA LEU A 6 3.39 -8.89 -3.79
C LEU A 6 4.68 -8.33 -4.37
N GLU A 7 4.56 -7.25 -5.15
CA GLU A 7 5.70 -6.56 -5.70
C GLU A 7 5.64 -5.08 -5.34
N PHE A 8 6.80 -4.47 -5.15
CA PHE A 8 6.90 -3.07 -4.79
C PHE A 8 7.64 -2.30 -5.88
N LYS A 9 7.11 -1.13 -6.24
CA LYS A 9 7.90 -0.17 -6.99
C LYS A 9 9.06 0.30 -6.11
N HIS A 10 10.13 0.74 -6.76
CA HIS A 10 11.34 1.15 -6.05
C HIS A 10 11.06 2.20 -4.97
N SER A 11 10.24 3.21 -5.27
CA SER A 11 9.91 4.26 -4.31
C SER A 11 9.15 3.73 -3.11
N ALA A 12 8.20 2.81 -3.33
CA ALA A 12 7.43 2.22 -2.24
C ALA A 12 8.33 1.35 -1.35
N LEU A 13 9.23 0.60 -1.96
CA LEU A 13 10.16 -0.24 -1.22
C LEU A 13 11.11 0.61 -0.36
N LYS A 14 11.60 1.71 -0.89
CA LYS A 14 12.43 2.65 -0.14
C LYS A 14 11.69 3.20 1.07
N GLN A 15 10.43 3.57 0.89
CA GLN A 15 9.60 4.08 1.98
C GLN A 15 9.38 3.02 3.05
N LEU A 16 9.10 1.78 2.64
CA LEU A 16 8.90 0.69 3.59
C LEU A 16 10.17 0.43 4.41
N LYS A 17 11.32 0.41 3.76
CA LYS A 17 12.61 0.23 4.43
C LYS A 17 12.91 1.38 5.39
N TYR A 18 12.55 2.61 5.00
CA TYR A 18 12.71 3.77 5.86
C TYR A 18 11.94 3.61 7.17
N TYR A 19 10.65 3.23 7.07
CA TYR A 19 9.83 3.02 8.27
C TYR A 19 10.33 1.87 9.11
N LYS A 20 10.78 0.79 8.49
CA LYS A 20 11.32 -0.34 9.22
C LYS A 20 12.47 0.09 10.13
N LYS A 21 13.31 1.00 9.64
CA LYS A 21 14.48 1.47 10.36
C LYS A 21 14.16 2.60 11.34
N LYS A 22 13.32 3.55 10.94
CA LYS A 22 13.11 4.79 11.68
C LYS A 22 11.84 4.83 12.50
N ASN A 23 10.84 4.06 12.15
CA ASN A 23 9.55 4.09 12.84
C ASN A 23 8.89 2.72 12.84
N PRO A 24 9.33 1.82 13.75
CA PRO A 24 8.80 0.43 13.77
C PRO A 24 7.31 0.32 13.98
N ILE A 25 6.70 1.26 14.68
CA ILE A 25 5.25 1.26 14.91
C ILE A 25 4.51 1.45 13.59
N VAL A 26 4.93 2.44 12.81
CA VAL A 26 4.36 2.70 11.49
C VAL A 26 4.64 1.52 10.55
N TYR A 27 5.82 0.97 10.61
CA TYR A 27 6.17 -0.19 9.80
C TYR A 27 5.24 -1.37 10.04
N LYS A 28 4.97 -1.69 11.31
CA LYS A 28 4.05 -2.78 11.66
C LYS A 28 2.63 -2.49 11.17
N MET A 29 2.20 -1.25 11.28
CA MET A 29 0.87 -0.83 10.83
C MET A 29 0.73 -0.99 9.31
N ILE A 30 1.75 -0.58 8.56
CA ILE A 30 1.76 -0.72 7.10
C ILE A 30 1.78 -2.21 6.72
N ARG A 31 2.61 -3.01 7.40
CA ARG A 31 2.66 -4.45 7.14
C ARG A 31 1.31 -5.12 7.36
N ALA A 32 0.63 -4.77 8.45
CA ALA A 32 -0.69 -5.32 8.72
C ALA A 32 -1.69 -4.96 7.62
N LYS A 33 -1.61 -3.72 7.12
CA LYS A 33 -2.50 -3.29 6.04
C LYS A 33 -2.19 -4.00 4.73
N LEU A 34 -0.92 -4.24 4.45
CA LEU A 34 -0.53 -5.01 3.27
C LEU A 34 -1.09 -6.44 3.32
N GLU A 35 -1.08 -7.06 4.49
CA GLU A 35 -1.66 -8.40 4.66
C GLU A 35 -3.17 -8.39 4.39
N GLU A 36 -3.88 -7.36 4.85
CA GLU A 36 -5.31 -7.20 4.55
C GLU A 36 -5.56 -7.06 3.05
N ILE A 37 -4.72 -6.30 2.36
CA ILE A 37 -4.84 -6.13 0.91
C ILE A 37 -4.64 -7.48 0.20
N ILE A 38 -3.64 -8.24 0.64
CA ILE A 38 -3.37 -9.55 0.05
C ILE A 38 -4.56 -10.50 0.23
N GLU A 39 -5.20 -10.46 1.37
CA GLU A 39 -6.35 -11.32 1.65
C GLU A 39 -7.56 -10.95 0.81
N ASN A 40 -7.80 -9.66 0.60
CA ASN A 40 -8.95 -9.20 -0.17
C ASN A 40 -8.65 -7.91 -0.93
N PRO A 41 -7.93 -8.00 -2.05
CA PRO A 41 -7.57 -6.82 -2.83
C PRO A 41 -8.76 -6.16 -3.53
N GLN A 42 -9.91 -6.82 -3.56
CA GLN A 42 -11.13 -6.30 -4.18
C GLN A 42 -12.11 -5.70 -3.18
N ASP A 43 -11.66 -5.50 -1.93
CA ASP A 43 -12.49 -4.91 -0.89
C ASP A 43 -13.07 -3.58 -1.38
N ILE A 44 -14.39 -3.43 -1.26
CA ILE A 44 -15.10 -2.23 -1.76
C ILE A 44 -14.71 -0.96 -1.02
N ARG A 45 -14.11 -1.07 0.15
CA ARG A 45 -13.65 0.09 0.91
C ARG A 45 -12.42 0.76 0.30
N TYR A 46 -11.69 0.04 -0.57
CA TYR A 46 -10.52 0.62 -1.23
C TYR A 46 -10.98 1.54 -2.34
N GLU A 47 -10.50 2.79 -2.31
CA GLU A 47 -10.91 3.83 -3.24
C GLU A 47 -10.09 3.80 -4.52
N ILE A 48 -10.74 4.03 -5.65
CA ILE A 48 -10.05 4.17 -6.93
C ILE A 48 -9.35 5.53 -6.93
N VAL A 49 -8.06 5.54 -7.32
CA VAL A 49 -7.29 6.78 -7.44
C VAL A 49 -7.70 7.45 -8.74
N LYS A 50 -8.34 8.62 -8.66
CA LYS A 50 -8.89 9.32 -9.83
C LYS A 50 -7.85 9.60 -10.91
N LYS A 51 -6.66 10.01 -10.50
CA LYS A 51 -5.58 10.35 -11.42
C LYS A 51 -4.98 9.12 -12.09
N TYR A 52 -5.04 7.98 -11.41
CA TYR A 52 -4.50 6.72 -11.90
C TYR A 52 -5.52 5.62 -11.67
N PRO A 53 -6.53 5.48 -12.57
CA PRO A 53 -7.69 4.61 -12.32
C PRO A 53 -7.39 3.13 -12.14
N LYS A 54 -6.22 2.67 -12.57
CA LYS A 54 -5.81 1.28 -12.34
C LYS A 54 -5.37 1.04 -10.90
N TYR A 55 -5.13 2.10 -10.15
CA TYR A 55 -4.69 2.01 -8.76
C TYR A 55 -5.85 2.23 -7.80
N LYS A 56 -5.78 1.52 -6.68
CA LYS A 56 -6.66 1.73 -5.54
C LYS A 56 -5.85 2.21 -4.36
N ARG A 57 -6.52 2.79 -3.40
CA ARG A 57 -5.91 3.35 -2.21
C ARG A 57 -6.51 2.71 -0.96
N ALA A 58 -5.66 2.12 -0.14
CA ALA A 58 -6.03 1.62 1.18
C ALA A 58 -5.53 2.59 2.24
N ARG A 59 -6.37 2.95 3.19
CA ARG A 59 -6.03 3.91 4.25
C ARG A 59 -5.84 3.23 5.59
N LYS A 60 -4.87 3.70 6.34
CA LYS A 60 -4.69 3.32 7.73
C LYS A 60 -4.08 4.50 8.49
N GLY A 61 -4.89 5.13 9.36
CA GLY A 61 -4.47 6.35 10.03
C GLY A 61 -4.12 7.45 9.03
N ASN A 62 -2.94 8.02 9.16
CA ASN A 62 -2.45 9.06 8.25
C ASN A 62 -1.73 8.49 7.02
N TYR A 63 -1.74 7.16 6.87
CA TYR A 63 -0.99 6.52 5.79
C TYR A 63 -1.92 5.96 4.74
N ARG A 64 -1.45 5.98 3.51
CA ARG A 64 -2.20 5.47 2.36
C ARG A 64 -1.27 4.60 1.53
N ILE A 65 -1.80 3.44 1.14
CA ILE A 65 -1.06 2.52 0.28
C ILE A 65 -1.77 2.48 -1.06
N CYS A 66 -1.07 2.90 -2.10
CA CYS A 66 -1.59 2.87 -3.46
C CYS A 66 -1.12 1.59 -4.13
N PHE A 67 -2.04 0.81 -4.64
CA PHE A 67 -1.73 -0.49 -5.24
C PHE A 67 -2.62 -0.77 -6.45
N ARG A 68 -2.14 -1.65 -7.32
CA ARG A 68 -2.94 -2.19 -8.42
C ARG A 68 -2.81 -3.70 -8.44
N VAL A 69 -3.82 -4.35 -8.99
CA VAL A 69 -3.84 -5.81 -9.11
C VAL A 69 -3.78 -6.18 -10.57
N GLU A 70 -2.87 -7.07 -10.93
CA GLU A 70 -2.71 -7.53 -12.29
C GLU A 70 -2.11 -8.93 -12.28
N ASP A 71 -2.74 -9.87 -12.97
CA ASP A 71 -2.24 -11.26 -13.12
C ASP A 71 -1.83 -11.93 -11.81
N ASN A 72 -2.70 -11.89 -10.81
CA ASN A 72 -2.44 -12.47 -9.48
C ASN A 72 -1.27 -11.83 -8.74
N CYS A 73 -0.89 -10.62 -9.13
CA CYS A 73 0.15 -9.86 -8.47
C CYS A 73 -0.41 -8.54 -7.98
N ILE A 74 -0.05 -8.17 -6.77
CA ILE A 74 -0.40 -6.88 -6.19
C ILE A 74 0.85 -6.01 -6.26
N TYR A 75 0.77 -4.92 -7.02
CA TYR A 75 1.88 -3.98 -7.19
C TYR A 75 1.67 -2.80 -6.27
N ILE A 76 2.57 -2.62 -5.32
CA ILE A 76 2.54 -1.48 -4.41
C ILE A 76 3.29 -0.34 -5.08
N GLY A 77 2.55 0.69 -5.50
CA GLY A 77 3.13 1.79 -6.22
C GLY A 77 3.66 2.89 -5.31
N ARG A 78 2.99 3.12 -4.19
CA ARG A 78 3.34 4.23 -3.33
C ARG A 78 2.77 4.04 -1.93
N ILE A 79 3.56 4.46 -0.94
CA ILE A 79 3.11 4.57 0.45
C ILE A 79 3.18 6.05 0.79
N GLU A 80 2.03 6.66 1.06
CA GLU A 80 1.94 8.08 1.33
C GLU A 80 1.71 8.36 2.81
N ASP A 81 2.38 9.38 3.32
CA ASP A 81 2.12 9.91 4.64
C ASP A 81 1.33 11.21 4.46
N ARG A 82 0.05 11.18 4.83
CA ARG A 82 -0.84 12.32 4.64
C ARG A 82 -0.36 13.57 5.37
N SER A 83 0.27 13.39 6.54
CA SER A 83 0.75 14.53 7.31
C SER A 83 1.86 15.30 6.59
N LYS A 84 2.59 14.64 5.70
CA LYS A 84 3.66 15.25 4.91
C LYS A 84 3.19 15.74 3.54
N ALA A 85 2.03 15.27 3.09
CA ALA A 85 1.53 15.59 1.76
C ALA A 85 1.13 17.06 1.59
N TYR A 86 0.96 17.76 2.70
CA TYR A 86 0.51 19.16 2.69
C TYR A 86 1.63 20.15 3.02
N ASN A 87 2.82 19.68 3.09
CA ASN A 87 3.99 20.54 3.37
C ASN A 87 4.63 21.07 2.09
#